data_ba215c742c6dabadefb8faf138149ba3
#
_entry.id   ba215c742c6dabadefb8faf138149ba3
#
_cell.length_a   1.000
_cell.length_b   1.000
_cell.length_c   1.000
_cell.angle_alpha   90.00
_cell.angle_beta   90.00
_cell.angle_gamma   90.00
#
_symmetry.space_group_name_H-M   'P 1'
#
loop_
_entity.id
_entity.type
_entity.pdbx_description
1 polymer ?
#
loop_
_entity_poly.entity_id
_entity_poly.type
_entity_poly.pdbx_seq_one_letter_code
_entity_poly.pdbx_strand_id
1 'polypeptide(L)'
;MAIILASQSPRRKELLRYLVTDFLIEPADVDETIQPSDEPEDYVMRMAQAKAAKIAAHHPADIVIACDTIVVNQGEILGKPVDRKDGYRMLRALSGGVHQVFTALVIRQGGQITTALVPAEVTFFELTDEEIQNYLESGEYADKAGAYGIQGGASLFVKQIVGDYYSIVGFPVG
;
A
#
# COMPACT_ATOMS: atom_id res chain seq x y z
N MET A 1 -13.18 -24.78 0.12
CA MET A 1 -12.05 -23.94 -0.22
C MET A 1 -12.55 -22.50 -0.20
N ALA A 2 -12.13 -21.73 0.79
CA ALA A 2 -12.50 -20.34 0.94
C ALA A 2 -11.42 -19.43 0.29
N ILE A 3 -11.79 -18.18 0.03
CA ILE A 3 -10.83 -17.13 -0.33
C ILE A 3 -10.69 -16.24 0.90
N ILE A 4 -9.46 -15.94 1.29
CA ILE A 4 -9.12 -15.15 2.48
C ILE A 4 -8.26 -13.97 2.06
N LEU A 5 -8.71 -12.76 2.38
CA LEU A 5 -7.93 -11.54 2.23
C LEU A 5 -7.14 -11.27 3.51
N ALA A 6 -5.82 -11.37 3.43
CA ALA A 6 -4.91 -11.14 4.55
C ALA A 6 -4.62 -9.64 4.75
N SER A 7 -5.68 -8.84 4.97
CA SER A 7 -5.55 -7.39 5.08
C SER A 7 -6.70 -6.75 5.85
N GLN A 8 -6.38 -5.72 6.64
CA GLN A 8 -7.36 -4.84 7.30
C GLN A 8 -7.85 -3.70 6.39
N SER A 9 -7.18 -3.46 5.26
CA SER A 9 -7.45 -2.31 4.41
C SER A 9 -8.87 -2.33 3.83
N PRO A 10 -9.72 -1.35 4.13
CA PRO A 10 -11.05 -1.25 3.54
C PRO A 10 -10.99 -1.07 2.01
N ARG A 11 -9.95 -0.42 1.51
CA ARG A 11 -9.73 -0.22 0.07
C ARG A 11 -9.46 -1.54 -0.65
N ARG A 12 -8.58 -2.40 -0.11
CA ARG A 12 -8.31 -3.74 -0.65
C ARG A 12 -9.54 -4.62 -0.65
N LYS A 13 -10.33 -4.55 0.42
CA LYS A 13 -11.62 -5.26 0.52
C LYS A 13 -12.58 -4.82 -0.59
N GLU A 14 -12.71 -3.53 -0.81
CA GLU A 14 -13.56 -2.97 -1.84
C GLU A 14 -13.11 -3.40 -3.24
N LEU A 15 -11.80 -3.29 -3.53
CA LEU A 15 -11.25 -3.68 -4.83
C LEU A 15 -11.36 -5.19 -5.09
N LEU A 16 -11.13 -6.04 -4.09
CA LEU A 16 -11.28 -7.48 -4.26
C LEU A 16 -12.73 -7.88 -4.60
N ARG A 17 -13.73 -7.12 -4.12
CA ARG A 17 -15.15 -7.36 -4.45
C ARG A 17 -15.48 -7.23 -5.93
N TYR A 18 -14.67 -6.51 -6.70
CA TYR A 18 -14.84 -6.47 -8.16
C TYR A 18 -14.53 -7.80 -8.83
N LEU A 19 -13.71 -8.64 -8.20
CA LEU A 19 -13.27 -9.93 -8.74
C LEU A 19 -13.97 -11.12 -8.09
N VAL A 20 -14.28 -11.02 -6.78
CA VAL A 20 -14.82 -12.11 -5.98
C VAL A 20 -15.92 -11.60 -5.05
N THR A 21 -17.08 -12.25 -5.06
CA THR A 21 -18.22 -11.84 -4.23
C THR A 21 -18.07 -12.29 -2.78
N ASP A 22 -17.55 -13.51 -2.55
CA ASP A 22 -17.49 -14.14 -1.26
C ASP A 22 -16.04 -14.42 -0.83
N PHE A 23 -15.60 -13.76 0.22
CA PHE A 23 -14.29 -13.99 0.83
C PHE A 23 -14.30 -13.60 2.31
N LEU A 24 -13.39 -14.21 3.05
CA LEU A 24 -13.14 -13.88 4.45
C LEU A 24 -12.06 -12.81 4.57
N ILE A 25 -12.07 -12.10 5.69
CA ILE A 25 -11.04 -11.13 6.02
C ILE A 25 -10.34 -11.60 7.28
N GLU A 26 -9.03 -11.85 7.18
CA GLU A 26 -8.20 -12.22 8.31
C GLU A 26 -6.90 -11.42 8.25
N PRO A 27 -6.77 -10.36 9.06
CA PRO A 27 -5.58 -9.52 9.05
C PRO A 27 -4.34 -10.27 9.49
N ALA A 28 -3.24 -10.07 8.76
CA ALA A 28 -1.94 -10.58 9.14
C ALA A 28 -1.13 -9.50 9.86
N ASP A 29 -0.80 -9.74 11.12
CA ASP A 29 0.12 -8.93 11.91
C ASP A 29 1.54 -9.47 11.68
N VAL A 30 2.39 -8.71 10.99
CA VAL A 30 3.79 -9.04 10.72
C VAL A 30 4.69 -7.87 11.08
N ASP A 31 5.96 -8.13 11.32
CA ASP A 31 6.95 -7.07 11.55
C ASP A 31 7.21 -6.33 10.22
N GLU A 32 6.77 -5.08 10.17
CA GLU A 32 6.91 -4.19 9.01
C GLU A 32 8.14 -3.25 9.12
N THR A 33 9.09 -3.55 10.01
CA THR A 33 10.28 -2.72 10.20
C THR A 33 11.09 -2.63 8.91
N ILE A 34 11.33 -1.40 8.44
CA ILE A 34 12.19 -1.11 7.31
C ILE A 34 13.64 -1.09 7.78
N GLN A 35 14.50 -1.89 7.15
CA GLN A 35 15.93 -1.92 7.43
C GLN A 35 16.67 -0.94 6.49
N PRO A 36 17.78 -0.34 6.93
CA PRO A 36 18.56 0.58 6.09
C PRO A 36 19.09 -0.04 4.79
N SER A 37 19.20 -1.36 4.74
CA SER A 37 19.67 -2.13 3.58
C SER A 37 18.53 -2.65 2.69
N ASP A 38 17.27 -2.37 3.03
CA ASP A 38 16.14 -2.85 2.23
C ASP A 38 16.06 -2.12 0.90
N GLU A 39 16.09 -2.89 -0.19
CA GLU A 39 15.68 -2.40 -1.51
C GLU A 39 14.14 -2.37 -1.56
N PRO A 40 13.55 -1.30 -2.11
CA PRO A 40 12.09 -1.12 -2.04
C PRO A 40 11.26 -2.29 -2.59
N GLU A 41 11.66 -2.82 -3.74
CA GLU A 41 10.93 -3.92 -4.39
C GLU A 41 11.03 -5.22 -3.58
N ASP A 42 12.20 -5.51 -3.01
CA ASP A 42 12.42 -6.69 -2.17
C ASP A 42 11.65 -6.57 -0.85
N TYR A 43 11.67 -5.38 -0.25
CA TYR A 43 10.93 -5.12 0.99
C TYR A 43 9.42 -5.33 0.81
N VAL A 44 8.80 -4.69 -0.19
CA VAL A 44 7.35 -4.78 -0.39
C VAL A 44 6.90 -6.20 -0.72
N MET A 45 7.70 -6.94 -1.51
CA MET A 45 7.43 -8.34 -1.82
C MET A 45 7.58 -9.22 -0.58
N ARG A 46 8.61 -9.03 0.22
CA ARG A 46 8.82 -9.74 1.50
C ARG A 46 7.65 -9.52 2.46
N MET A 47 7.13 -8.29 2.56
CA MET A 47 5.97 -8.00 3.40
C MET A 47 4.71 -8.71 2.93
N ALA A 48 4.41 -8.67 1.64
CA ALA A 48 3.26 -9.39 1.08
C ALA A 48 3.38 -10.91 1.27
N GLN A 49 4.58 -11.47 1.07
CA GLN A 49 4.85 -12.89 1.29
C GLN A 49 4.69 -13.29 2.76
N ALA A 50 5.20 -12.49 3.69
CA ALA A 50 5.08 -12.74 5.12
C ALA A 50 3.62 -12.73 5.58
N LYS A 51 2.83 -11.75 5.10
CA LYS A 51 1.38 -11.68 5.37
C LYS A 51 0.65 -12.90 4.84
N ALA A 52 0.91 -13.28 3.59
CA ALA A 52 0.29 -14.47 2.98
C ALA A 52 0.70 -15.77 3.70
N ALA A 53 1.98 -15.92 4.05
CA ALA A 53 2.48 -17.11 4.74
C ALA A 53 1.86 -17.28 6.13
N LYS A 54 1.73 -16.20 6.89
CA LYS A 54 1.16 -16.21 8.24
C LYS A 54 -0.28 -16.74 8.24
N ILE A 55 -1.11 -16.25 7.34
CA ILE A 55 -2.51 -16.68 7.25
C ILE A 55 -2.61 -18.10 6.67
N ALA A 56 -1.85 -18.40 5.60
CA ALA A 56 -1.88 -19.72 4.97
C ALA A 56 -1.45 -20.86 5.91
N ALA A 57 -0.65 -20.57 6.93
CA ALA A 57 -0.27 -21.57 7.94
C ALA A 57 -1.47 -22.15 8.72
N HIS A 58 -2.54 -21.35 8.88
CA HIS A 58 -3.79 -21.77 9.55
C HIS A 58 -4.86 -22.22 8.54
N HIS A 59 -4.66 -21.96 7.25
CA HIS A 59 -5.61 -22.21 6.18
C HIS A 59 -4.99 -22.97 5.00
N PRO A 60 -4.45 -24.20 5.22
CA PRO A 60 -3.65 -24.91 4.22
C PRO A 60 -4.42 -25.33 2.96
N ALA A 61 -5.76 -25.40 3.03
CA ALA A 61 -6.61 -25.79 1.92
C ALA A 61 -7.30 -24.60 1.20
N ASP A 62 -7.09 -23.38 1.70
CA ASP A 62 -7.79 -22.20 1.22
C ASP A 62 -6.88 -21.36 0.31
N ILE A 63 -7.49 -20.40 -0.39
CA ILE A 63 -6.76 -19.40 -1.19
C ILE A 63 -6.53 -18.18 -0.31
N VAL A 64 -5.26 -17.83 -0.09
CA VAL A 64 -4.89 -16.64 0.69
C VAL A 64 -4.35 -15.58 -0.26
N ILE A 65 -4.93 -14.38 -0.21
CA ILE A 65 -4.53 -13.21 -0.98
C ILE A 65 -3.97 -12.17 -0.02
N ALA A 66 -2.74 -11.72 -0.27
CA ALA A 66 -2.09 -10.67 0.49
C ALA A 66 -1.50 -9.61 -0.44
N CYS A 67 -1.56 -8.37 -0.01
CA CYS A 67 -0.88 -7.25 -0.69
C CYS A 67 -0.11 -6.43 0.32
N ASP A 68 0.97 -5.83 -0.16
CA ASP A 68 1.64 -4.73 0.52
C ASP A 68 1.89 -3.58 -0.45
N THR A 69 1.87 -2.35 0.05
CA THR A 69 2.02 -1.13 -0.76
C THR A 69 2.95 -0.17 -0.05
N ILE A 70 3.95 0.31 -0.77
CA ILE A 70 4.90 1.31 -0.28
C ILE A 70 4.98 2.50 -1.22
N VAL A 71 5.33 3.64 -0.66
CA VAL A 71 5.73 4.85 -1.38
C VAL A 71 7.24 4.98 -1.31
N VAL A 72 7.86 5.29 -2.44
CA VAL A 72 9.33 5.47 -2.53
C VAL A 72 9.62 6.83 -3.11
N ASN A 73 10.39 7.63 -2.37
CA ASN A 73 10.84 8.94 -2.82
C ASN A 73 12.37 8.99 -2.84
N GLN A 74 12.95 9.18 -4.01
CA GLN A 74 14.41 9.25 -4.19
C GLN A 74 15.15 8.04 -3.55
N GLY A 75 14.58 6.85 -3.67
CA GLY A 75 15.13 5.62 -3.12
C GLY A 75 14.79 5.36 -1.64
N GLU A 76 14.22 6.33 -0.93
CA GLU A 76 13.76 6.16 0.45
C GLU A 76 12.36 5.55 0.50
N ILE A 77 12.20 4.47 1.26
CA ILE A 77 10.89 3.86 1.53
C ILE A 77 10.16 4.71 2.57
N LEU A 78 9.03 5.27 2.20
CA LEU A 78 8.16 6.00 3.11
C LEU A 78 7.06 5.05 3.62
N GLY A 79 7.17 4.66 4.87
CA GLY A 79 6.13 3.89 5.57
C GLY A 79 4.97 4.76 6.03
N LYS A 80 4.18 4.23 6.97
CA LYS A 80 3.16 5.02 7.66
C LYS A 80 3.83 6.06 8.56
N PRO A 81 3.34 7.30 8.59
CA PRO A 81 3.90 8.33 9.47
C PRO A 81 3.70 7.94 10.94
N VAL A 82 4.70 8.21 11.76
CA VAL A 82 4.63 7.91 13.21
C VAL A 82 3.79 8.94 13.97
N ASP A 83 3.70 10.17 13.44
CA ASP A 83 2.93 11.26 13.99
C ASP A 83 2.61 12.32 12.91
N ARG A 84 1.93 13.40 13.32
CA ARG A 84 1.58 14.52 12.42
C ARG A 84 2.82 15.22 11.84
N LYS A 85 3.89 15.36 12.63
CA LYS A 85 5.13 15.99 12.19
C LYS A 85 5.83 15.18 11.11
N ASP A 86 5.86 13.88 11.27
CA ASP A 86 6.39 12.96 10.27
C ASP A 86 5.53 12.95 9.00
N GLY A 87 4.21 12.99 9.13
CA GLY A 87 3.29 13.17 8.00
C GLY A 87 3.56 14.46 7.22
N TYR A 88 3.78 15.57 7.91
CA TYR A 88 4.19 16.83 7.28
C TYR A 88 5.51 16.71 6.53
N ARG A 89 6.52 16.10 7.15
CA ARG A 89 7.84 15.86 6.54
C ARG A 89 7.70 15.05 5.23
N MET A 90 6.91 13.99 5.26
CA MET A 90 6.67 13.14 4.08
C MET A 90 5.99 13.95 2.96
N LEU A 91 4.89 14.62 3.23
CA LEU A 91 4.16 15.41 2.23
C LEU A 91 5.00 16.55 1.65
N ARG A 92 5.79 17.20 2.50
CA ARG A 92 6.72 18.25 2.04
C ARG A 92 7.78 17.70 1.11
N ALA A 93 8.31 16.50 1.39
CA ALA A 93 9.28 15.84 0.54
C ALA A 93 8.69 15.39 -0.81
N LEU A 94 7.39 15.05 -0.85
CA LEU A 94 6.70 14.65 -2.08
C LEU A 94 6.22 15.85 -2.93
N SER A 95 6.09 17.02 -2.33
CA SER A 95 5.59 18.23 -3.00
C SER A 95 6.40 18.60 -4.23
N GLY A 96 5.72 18.84 -5.35
CA GLY A 96 6.32 19.29 -6.61
C GLY A 96 7.19 18.25 -7.33
N GLY A 97 7.26 17.03 -6.80
CA GLY A 97 8.13 15.97 -7.32
C GLY A 97 7.36 14.77 -7.89
N VAL A 98 8.14 13.80 -8.37
CA VAL A 98 7.67 12.49 -8.80
C VAL A 98 8.14 11.46 -7.79
N HIS A 99 7.25 10.61 -7.33
CA HIS A 99 7.58 9.47 -6.48
C HIS A 99 7.00 8.18 -7.05
N GLN A 100 7.50 7.06 -6.56
CA GLN A 100 7.06 5.74 -6.98
C GLN A 100 6.14 5.12 -5.93
N VAL A 101 5.19 4.31 -6.40
CA VAL A 101 4.36 3.45 -5.56
C VAL A 101 4.54 2.03 -6.06
N PHE A 102 4.92 1.13 -5.16
CA PHE A 102 5.01 -0.30 -5.45
C PHE A 102 3.94 -1.05 -4.68
N THR A 103 3.20 -1.89 -5.37
CA THR A 103 2.28 -2.84 -4.72
C THR A 103 2.69 -4.25 -5.10
N ALA A 104 2.97 -5.06 -4.09
CA ALA A 104 3.18 -6.50 -4.22
C ALA A 104 1.87 -7.24 -3.93
N LEU A 105 1.56 -8.20 -4.79
CA LEU A 105 0.45 -9.14 -4.63
C LEU A 105 1.02 -10.56 -4.49
N VAL A 106 0.50 -11.29 -3.51
CA VAL A 106 0.82 -12.71 -3.30
C VAL A 106 -0.48 -13.49 -3.16
N ILE A 107 -0.61 -14.54 -3.96
CA ILE A 107 -1.71 -15.51 -3.87
C ILE A 107 -1.09 -16.86 -3.52
N ARG A 108 -1.57 -17.48 -2.45
CA ARG A 108 -1.18 -18.83 -2.04
C ARG A 108 -2.37 -19.77 -2.10
N GLN A 109 -2.16 -20.96 -2.68
CA GLN A 109 -3.14 -22.03 -2.69
C GLN A 109 -2.39 -23.35 -2.50
N GLY A 110 -2.53 -23.97 -1.34
CA GLY A 110 -1.74 -25.16 -1.01
C GLY A 110 -0.24 -24.86 -1.09
N GLY A 111 0.48 -25.64 -1.88
CA GLY A 111 1.92 -25.43 -2.14
C GLY A 111 2.25 -24.42 -3.25
N GLN A 112 1.25 -23.93 -3.96
CA GLN A 112 1.46 -22.98 -5.06
C GLN A 112 1.49 -21.53 -4.54
N ILE A 113 2.42 -20.74 -5.09
CA ILE A 113 2.57 -19.32 -4.78
C ILE A 113 2.65 -18.56 -6.11
N THR A 114 1.76 -17.61 -6.28
CA THR A 114 1.78 -16.66 -7.41
C THR A 114 2.06 -15.27 -6.87
N THR A 115 2.97 -14.55 -7.50
CA THR A 115 3.37 -13.20 -7.08
C THR A 115 3.31 -12.23 -8.24
N ALA A 116 2.99 -10.99 -7.95
CA ALA A 116 3.10 -9.87 -8.88
C ALA A 116 3.65 -8.63 -8.14
N LEU A 117 4.46 -7.85 -8.83
CA LEU A 117 4.94 -6.56 -8.37
C LEU A 117 4.52 -5.50 -9.40
N VAL A 118 3.75 -4.52 -8.96
CA VAL A 118 3.18 -3.49 -9.84
C VAL A 118 3.73 -2.13 -9.45
N PRO A 119 4.61 -1.52 -10.28
CA PRO A 119 5.09 -0.18 -10.08
C PRO A 119 4.13 0.84 -10.68
N ALA A 120 4.06 2.02 -10.07
CA ALA A 120 3.41 3.20 -10.61
C ALA A 120 4.19 4.45 -10.21
N GLU A 121 4.00 5.54 -10.96
CA GLU A 121 4.56 6.84 -10.64
C GLU A 121 3.44 7.83 -10.36
N VAL A 122 3.64 8.69 -9.37
CA VAL A 122 2.72 9.76 -9.00
C VAL A 122 3.51 11.06 -8.98
N THR A 123 3.00 12.06 -9.70
CA THR A 123 3.53 13.42 -9.67
C THR A 123 2.61 14.29 -8.83
N PHE A 124 3.16 15.02 -7.85
CA PHE A 124 2.44 16.01 -7.08
C PHE A 124 2.60 17.41 -7.68
N PHE A 125 1.56 18.22 -7.56
CA PHE A 125 1.71 19.67 -7.63
C PHE A 125 2.62 20.16 -6.52
N GLU A 126 3.21 21.36 -6.68
CA GLU A 126 3.85 22.05 -5.58
C GLU A 126 2.80 22.43 -4.54
N LEU A 127 3.00 21.98 -3.29
CA LEU A 127 2.05 22.16 -2.19
C LEU A 127 2.49 23.31 -1.30
N THR A 128 1.54 24.15 -0.90
CA THR A 128 1.75 25.14 0.14
C THR A 128 1.73 24.51 1.53
N ASP A 129 2.29 25.17 2.52
CA ASP A 129 2.21 24.71 3.92
C ASP A 129 0.77 24.63 4.40
N GLU A 130 -0.07 25.57 3.97
CA GLU A 130 -1.49 25.60 4.32
C GLU A 130 -2.23 24.36 3.78
N GLU A 131 -2.01 23.98 2.52
CA GLU A 131 -2.60 22.80 1.92
C GLU A 131 -2.20 21.53 2.67
N ILE A 132 -0.92 21.40 3.03
CA ILE A 132 -0.43 20.26 3.80
C ILE A 132 -1.07 20.22 5.19
N GLN A 133 -1.09 21.34 5.90
CA GLN A 133 -1.67 21.42 7.24
C GLN A 133 -3.16 21.09 7.25
N ASN A 134 -3.91 21.64 6.30
CA ASN A 134 -5.35 21.35 6.15
C ASN A 134 -5.61 19.85 5.90
N TYR A 135 -4.79 19.22 5.06
CA TYR A 135 -4.91 17.79 4.83
C TYR A 135 -4.60 16.98 6.09
N LEU A 136 -3.55 17.33 6.82
CA LEU A 136 -3.18 16.65 8.06
C LEU A 136 -4.28 16.77 9.15
N GLU A 137 -5.05 17.84 9.17
CA GLU A 137 -6.18 18.00 10.08
C GLU A 137 -7.30 16.99 9.84
N SER A 138 -7.45 16.48 8.62
CA SER A 138 -8.44 15.44 8.31
C SER A 138 -8.15 14.10 8.99
N GLY A 139 -6.90 13.86 9.39
CA GLY A 139 -6.46 12.58 9.95
C GLY A 139 -6.29 11.45 8.93
N GLU A 140 -6.62 11.66 7.67
CA GLU A 140 -6.51 10.63 6.61
C GLU A 140 -5.09 10.10 6.41
N TYR A 141 -4.08 10.89 6.76
CA TYR A 141 -2.66 10.57 6.55
C TYR A 141 -2.16 9.40 7.40
N ALA A 142 -2.77 9.17 8.57
CA ALA A 142 -2.16 8.44 9.68
C ALA A 142 -1.92 6.94 9.38
N ASP A 143 -2.74 6.31 8.57
CA ASP A 143 -2.69 4.88 8.27
C ASP A 143 -2.16 4.55 6.87
N LYS A 144 -1.54 5.53 6.19
CA LYS A 144 -1.14 5.42 4.79
C LYS A 144 0.35 5.60 4.58
N ALA A 145 0.95 4.73 3.77
CA ALA A 145 2.33 4.88 3.31
C ALA A 145 2.51 6.23 2.60
N GLY A 146 3.59 6.95 2.90
CA GLY A 146 3.84 8.29 2.35
C GLY A 146 2.90 9.36 2.87
N ALA A 147 2.11 9.07 3.89
CA ALA A 147 1.17 9.98 4.54
C ALA A 147 0.02 10.48 3.66
N TYR A 148 -0.35 9.79 2.58
CA TYR A 148 -1.48 10.21 1.76
C TYR A 148 -2.27 9.05 1.16
N GLY A 149 -3.54 9.31 0.86
CA GLY A 149 -4.41 8.41 0.11
C GLY A 149 -4.93 9.09 -1.16
N ILE A 150 -4.71 8.47 -2.32
CA ILE A 150 -5.08 9.04 -3.62
C ILE A 150 -6.59 9.23 -3.80
N GLN A 151 -7.40 8.48 -3.07
CA GLN A 151 -8.87 8.55 -3.14
C GLN A 151 -9.49 9.65 -2.26
N GLY A 152 -8.76 10.15 -1.26
CA GLY A 152 -9.25 11.14 -0.31
C GLY A 152 -8.89 12.57 -0.68
N GLY A 153 -8.74 13.43 0.33
CA GLY A 153 -8.39 14.83 0.15
C GLY A 153 -7.08 15.07 -0.59
N ALA A 154 -6.13 14.14 -0.47
CA ALA A 154 -4.87 14.19 -1.23
C ALA A 154 -5.01 13.94 -2.73
N SER A 155 -6.19 13.58 -3.23
CA SER A 155 -6.45 13.53 -4.68
C SER A 155 -6.16 14.88 -5.36
N LEU A 156 -6.35 15.98 -4.64
CA LEU A 156 -6.06 17.33 -5.12
C LEU A 156 -4.56 17.64 -5.26
N PHE A 157 -3.71 16.84 -4.61
CA PHE A 157 -2.25 16.99 -4.71
C PHE A 157 -1.69 16.37 -5.99
N VAL A 158 -2.43 15.44 -6.59
CA VAL A 158 -1.96 14.62 -7.71
C VAL A 158 -2.11 15.37 -9.02
N LYS A 159 -0.98 15.60 -9.70
CA LYS A 159 -0.90 16.21 -11.02
C LYS A 159 -0.99 15.18 -12.13
N GLN A 160 -0.35 14.02 -11.93
CA GLN A 160 -0.25 12.96 -12.95
C GLN A 160 0.00 11.60 -12.30
N ILE A 161 -0.49 10.57 -12.93
CA ILE A 161 -0.23 9.17 -12.64
C ILE A 161 0.30 8.50 -13.90
N VAL A 162 1.35 7.68 -13.75
CA VAL A 162 1.82 6.76 -14.78
C VAL A 162 1.79 5.35 -14.22
N GLY A 163 1.02 4.47 -14.83
CA GLY A 163 0.81 3.10 -14.36
C GLY A 163 -0.62 2.80 -13.92
N ASP A 164 -0.78 1.72 -13.15
CA ASP A 164 -2.09 1.26 -12.69
C ASP A 164 -2.57 2.04 -11.46
N TYR A 165 -3.73 2.71 -11.62
CA TYR A 165 -4.36 3.46 -10.53
C TYR A 165 -4.73 2.57 -9.33
N TYR A 166 -5.25 1.37 -9.57
CA TYR A 166 -5.71 0.49 -8.50
C TYR A 166 -4.56 -0.07 -7.66
N SER A 167 -3.37 -0.23 -8.26
CA SER A 167 -2.17 -0.58 -7.50
C SER A 167 -1.77 0.53 -6.53
N ILE A 168 -1.95 1.80 -6.90
CA ILE A 168 -1.71 2.94 -6.01
C ILE A 168 -2.71 2.95 -4.86
N VAL A 169 -3.96 2.59 -5.11
CA VAL A 169 -4.98 2.39 -4.06
C VAL A 169 -4.62 1.24 -3.14
N GLY A 170 -3.93 0.20 -3.64
CA GLY A 170 -3.35 -0.86 -2.86
C GLY A 170 -3.69 -2.29 -3.26
N PHE A 171 -4.37 -2.48 -4.41
CA PHE A 171 -4.69 -3.80 -4.94
C PHE A 171 -4.80 -3.75 -6.48
N PRO A 172 -3.88 -4.38 -7.23
CA PRO A 172 -3.92 -4.39 -8.69
C PRO A 172 -5.01 -5.34 -9.18
N VAL A 173 -6.13 -4.81 -9.61
CA VAL A 173 -7.30 -5.58 -10.11
C VAL A 173 -7.26 -5.83 -11.61
N GLY A 174 -6.32 -5.20 -12.34
CA GLY A 174 -6.15 -5.31 -13.78
C GLY A 174 -5.43 -6.58 -14.26
#